data_29d58cf95606872493e59b2afc1f80d4
#
_entry.id   29d58cf95606872493e59b2afc1f80d4
#
_cell.length_a   1.000
_cell.length_b   1.000
_cell.length_c   1.000
_cell.angle_alpha   90.00
_cell.angle_beta   90.00
_cell.angle_gamma   90.00
#
_symmetry.space_group_name_H-M   'P 1'
#
loop_
_entity.id
_entity.type
_entity.pdbx_description
1 polymer ?
#
loop_
_entity_poly.entity_id
_entity_poly.type
_entity_poly.pdbx_seq_one_letter_code
_entity_poly.pdbx_strand_id
1 'polypeptide(L)'
;MKVRLLGKFARRILPVIRKGFAGVGNGTAYNAFMSANMKQVTVDENMTGSIDFEGLQLSSGLLYTPRVEVVRDGNPEVYRFLQTAEEAEEGFAALDDKVYGVLLERALQRVRLVPLKSRGVAGETEYTLPEEWDASKVNVYCFATSSNERMVSDSVFVPVTPQA
;
A
#
# COMPACT_ATOMS: atom_id res chain seq x y z
N MET A 1 0.97 -9.48 23.23
CA MET A 1 -0.28 -9.01 22.58
C MET A 1 -0.04 -8.30 21.25
N LYS A 2 0.78 -7.24 21.22
CA LYS A 2 1.04 -6.47 19.98
C LYS A 2 1.60 -7.32 18.85
N VAL A 3 2.59 -8.16 19.13
CA VAL A 3 3.23 -9.04 18.11
C VAL A 3 2.20 -10.00 17.53
N ARG A 4 1.34 -10.57 18.36
CA ARG A 4 0.32 -11.51 17.90
C ARG A 4 -0.70 -10.82 16.99
N LEU A 5 -1.17 -9.63 17.39
CA LEU A 5 -2.16 -8.88 16.62
C LEU A 5 -1.60 -8.48 15.26
N LEU A 6 -0.42 -7.87 15.26
CA LEU A 6 0.21 -7.43 14.01
C LEU A 6 0.64 -8.62 13.15
N GLY A 7 1.15 -9.68 13.76
CA GLY A 7 1.57 -10.88 13.02
C GLY A 7 0.40 -11.57 12.34
N LYS A 8 -0.75 -11.63 12.99
CA LYS A 8 -1.95 -12.20 12.38
C LYS A 8 -2.39 -11.39 11.16
N PHE A 9 -2.37 -10.07 11.27
CA PHE A 9 -2.66 -9.17 10.15
C PHE A 9 -1.63 -9.35 9.03
N ALA A 10 -0.34 -9.34 9.37
CA ALA A 10 0.75 -9.48 8.39
C ALA A 10 0.61 -10.75 7.55
N ARG A 11 0.25 -11.85 8.17
CA ARG A 11 0.08 -13.12 7.44
C ARG A 11 -1.03 -13.06 6.39
N ARG A 12 -2.03 -12.22 6.61
CA ARG A 12 -3.14 -12.04 5.66
C ARG A 12 -2.78 -11.16 4.46
N ILE A 13 -1.72 -10.35 4.59
CA ILE A 13 -1.31 -9.42 3.54
C ILE A 13 0.10 -9.71 3.01
N LEU A 14 0.59 -10.93 3.17
CA LEU A 14 1.94 -11.33 2.75
C LEU A 14 2.29 -10.97 1.30
N PRO A 15 1.41 -11.13 0.30
CA PRO A 15 1.77 -10.77 -1.07
C PRO A 15 2.22 -9.33 -1.22
N VAL A 16 1.58 -8.40 -0.50
CA VAL A 16 1.95 -6.98 -0.49
C VAL A 16 3.27 -6.78 0.24
N ILE A 17 3.41 -7.41 1.41
CA ILE A 17 4.64 -7.30 2.24
C ILE A 17 5.86 -7.80 1.49
N ARG A 18 5.75 -8.93 0.81
CA ARG A 18 6.87 -9.52 0.06
C ARG A 18 7.34 -8.61 -1.06
N LYS A 19 6.44 -7.89 -1.68
CA LYS A 19 6.80 -6.93 -2.72
C LYS A 19 7.36 -5.65 -2.11
N GLY A 20 6.71 -5.11 -1.10
CA GLY A 20 7.08 -3.82 -0.48
C GLY A 20 8.37 -3.86 0.33
N PHE A 21 8.75 -5.02 0.84
CA PHE A 21 9.98 -5.20 1.62
C PHE A 21 10.99 -6.10 0.92
N ALA A 22 10.96 -6.13 -0.40
CA ALA A 22 11.83 -7.00 -1.18
C ALA A 22 13.32 -6.69 -1.02
N GLY A 23 13.68 -5.44 -0.71
CA GLY A 23 15.06 -4.98 -0.62
C GLY A 23 15.67 -5.00 0.78
N VAL A 24 15.15 -5.77 1.72
CA VAL A 24 15.52 -5.63 3.14
C VAL A 24 16.80 -6.40 3.55
N GLY A 25 17.61 -6.87 2.63
CA GLY A 25 18.89 -7.51 2.97
C GLY A 25 18.74 -8.87 3.65
N ASN A 26 19.35 -9.04 4.83
CA ASN A 26 19.46 -10.35 5.49
C ASN A 26 18.20 -10.78 6.24
N GLY A 27 17.20 -9.93 6.38
CA GLY A 27 15.96 -10.26 7.08
C GLY A 27 14.89 -10.77 6.13
N THR A 28 13.80 -11.28 6.71
CA THR A 28 12.60 -11.62 5.92
C THR A 28 11.74 -10.36 5.75
N ALA A 29 10.95 -10.33 4.67
CA ALA A 29 9.98 -9.26 4.44
C ALA A 29 9.01 -9.16 5.63
N TYR A 30 8.55 -10.28 6.15
CA TYR A 30 7.69 -10.33 7.32
C TYR A 30 8.33 -9.62 8.53
N ASN A 31 9.58 -9.95 8.85
CA ASN A 31 10.27 -9.33 10.00
C ASN A 31 10.48 -7.84 9.79
N ALA A 32 10.80 -7.40 8.59
CA ALA A 32 10.94 -6.00 8.27
C ALA A 32 9.62 -5.25 8.44
N PHE A 33 8.52 -5.83 7.98
CA PHE A 33 7.19 -5.27 8.19
C PHE A 33 6.86 -5.14 9.68
N MET A 34 7.13 -6.19 10.46
CA MET A 34 6.88 -6.16 11.89
C MET A 34 7.65 -5.05 12.58
N SER A 35 8.95 -4.91 12.28
CA SER A 35 9.77 -3.85 12.86
C SER A 35 9.26 -2.45 12.48
N ALA A 36 8.87 -2.26 11.22
CA ALA A 36 8.40 -0.96 10.74
C ALA A 36 7.06 -0.55 11.35
N ASN A 37 6.22 -1.53 11.73
CA ASN A 37 4.83 -1.24 12.05
C ASN A 37 4.42 -1.52 13.51
N MET A 38 5.32 -1.98 14.37
CA MET A 38 4.96 -2.23 15.78
C MET A 38 4.43 -0.97 16.47
N LYS A 39 4.95 0.20 16.12
CA LYS A 39 4.49 1.47 16.67
C LYS A 39 3.05 1.83 16.26
N GLN A 40 2.50 1.18 15.24
CA GLN A 40 1.13 1.41 14.79
C GLN A 40 0.10 0.58 15.58
N VAL A 41 0.56 -0.28 16.48
CA VAL A 41 -0.31 -1.11 17.31
C VAL A 41 -0.40 -0.52 18.70
N THR A 42 -1.63 -0.33 19.19
CA THR A 42 -1.89 0.10 20.55
C THR A 42 -2.72 -0.94 21.29
N VAL A 43 -2.52 -1.04 22.59
CA VAL A 43 -3.29 -1.92 23.46
C VAL A 43 -3.84 -1.04 24.61
N ASP A 44 -5.14 -1.07 24.79
CA ASP A 44 -5.80 -0.26 25.81
C ASP A 44 -5.79 -0.92 27.19
N GLU A 45 -6.41 -0.26 28.18
CA GLU A 45 -6.48 -0.75 29.57
C GLU A 45 -7.21 -2.09 29.67
N ASN A 46 -8.11 -2.38 28.74
CA ASN A 46 -8.89 -3.62 28.72
C ASN A 46 -8.21 -4.71 27.89
N MET A 47 -6.93 -4.51 27.53
CA MET A 47 -6.16 -5.43 26.69
C MET A 47 -6.74 -5.60 25.28
N THR A 48 -7.51 -4.62 24.81
CA THR A 48 -8.01 -4.58 23.43
C THR A 48 -6.98 -3.91 22.56
N GLY A 49 -6.51 -4.63 21.54
CA GLY A 49 -5.54 -4.12 20.59
C GLY A 49 -6.19 -3.50 19.36
N SER A 50 -5.55 -2.48 18.83
CA SER A 50 -5.97 -1.86 17.58
C SER A 50 -4.76 -1.47 16.74
N ILE A 51 -4.97 -1.39 15.42
CA ILE A 51 -3.95 -1.00 14.45
C ILE A 51 -4.32 0.37 13.88
N ASP A 52 -3.36 1.29 13.87
CA ASP A 52 -3.50 2.54 13.11
C ASP A 52 -3.18 2.25 11.64
N PHE A 53 -4.22 1.99 10.88
CA PHE A 53 -4.07 1.59 9.47
C PHE A 53 -3.54 2.72 8.60
N GLU A 54 -3.84 3.97 8.89
CA GLU A 54 -3.33 5.10 8.10
C GLU A 54 -1.82 5.25 8.24
N GLY A 55 -1.27 4.90 9.38
CA GLY A 55 0.16 4.98 9.65
C GLY A 55 0.96 3.77 9.17
N LEU A 56 0.31 2.74 8.65
CA LEU A 56 1.01 1.53 8.21
C LEU A 56 2.01 1.83 7.08
N GLN A 57 3.19 1.22 7.19
CA GLN A 57 4.17 1.15 6.12
C GLN A 57 4.09 -0.23 5.47
N LEU A 58 3.64 -0.26 4.23
CA LEU A 58 3.52 -1.50 3.45
C LEU A 58 4.75 -1.76 2.59
N SER A 59 5.62 -0.78 2.49
CA SER A 59 6.90 -0.86 1.79
C SER A 59 7.90 0.10 2.43
N SER A 60 9.18 -0.15 2.20
CA SER A 60 10.24 0.73 2.69
C SER A 60 11.42 0.66 1.75
N GLY A 61 11.93 1.82 1.35
CA GLY A 61 13.08 1.90 0.47
C GLY A 61 13.43 3.33 0.07
N LEU A 62 14.41 3.44 -0.83
CA LEU A 62 15.02 4.71 -1.20
C LEU A 62 14.41 5.35 -2.45
N LEU A 63 13.63 4.62 -3.24
CA LEU A 63 12.98 5.22 -4.39
C LEU A 63 12.01 6.30 -3.96
N TYR A 64 11.83 7.30 -4.80
CA TYR A 64 10.81 8.31 -4.55
C TYR A 64 9.42 7.69 -4.58
N THR A 65 8.61 8.10 -3.64
CA THR A 65 7.20 7.70 -3.58
C THR A 65 6.48 8.23 -4.82
N PRO A 66 5.69 7.39 -5.51
CA PRO A 66 4.98 7.85 -6.70
C PRO A 66 3.83 8.79 -6.32
N ARG A 67 3.46 9.64 -7.26
CA ARG A 67 2.32 10.55 -7.11
C ARG A 67 1.09 9.91 -7.74
N VAL A 68 0.12 9.57 -6.91
CA VAL A 68 -1.11 8.94 -7.33
C VAL A 68 -2.28 9.63 -6.64
N GLU A 69 -3.26 10.05 -7.40
CA GLU A 69 -4.54 10.52 -6.86
C GLU A 69 -5.57 9.42 -7.03
N VAL A 70 -6.48 9.30 -6.07
CA VAL A 70 -7.51 8.27 -6.12
C VAL A 70 -8.87 8.91 -5.95
N VAL A 71 -9.78 8.63 -6.87
CA VAL A 71 -11.18 9.02 -6.78
C VAL A 71 -12.07 7.78 -6.81
N ARG A 72 -13.25 7.88 -6.24
CA ARG A 72 -14.17 6.76 -6.11
C ARG A 72 -15.54 7.12 -6.65
N ASP A 73 -16.07 6.26 -7.52
CA ASP A 73 -17.45 6.32 -7.99
C ASP A 73 -18.33 5.39 -7.14
N GLY A 74 -19.57 5.76 -6.96
CA GLY A 74 -20.42 5.17 -5.94
C GLY A 74 -21.13 3.86 -6.25
N ASN A 75 -21.37 3.49 -7.51
CA ASN A 75 -22.16 2.28 -7.78
C ASN A 75 -21.96 1.76 -9.21
N PRO A 76 -21.26 0.62 -9.42
CA PRO A 76 -20.54 -0.12 -8.40
C PRO A 76 -19.37 0.68 -7.85
N GLU A 77 -18.81 0.23 -6.72
CA GLU A 77 -17.68 0.93 -6.12
C GLU A 77 -16.44 0.77 -7.00
N VAL A 78 -16.12 1.81 -7.74
CA VAL A 78 -14.99 1.84 -8.66
C VAL A 78 -13.97 2.85 -8.17
N TYR A 79 -12.73 2.39 -8.03
CA TYR A 79 -11.58 3.24 -7.69
C TYR A 79 -10.84 3.59 -8.96
N ARG A 80 -10.56 4.89 -9.14
CA ARG A 80 -9.75 5.38 -10.26
C ARG A 80 -8.47 5.94 -9.73
N PHE A 81 -7.38 5.38 -10.18
CA PHE A 81 -6.02 5.81 -9.83
C PHE A 81 -5.53 6.70 -10.97
N LEU A 82 -5.29 7.97 -10.64
CA LEU A 82 -4.90 8.99 -11.62
C LEU A 82 -3.43 9.29 -11.45
N GLN A 83 -2.69 9.28 -12.55
CA GLN A 83 -1.25 9.50 -12.55
C GLN A 83 -0.87 10.55 -13.60
N THR A 84 0.05 11.42 -13.21
CA THR A 84 0.77 12.29 -14.16
C THR A 84 2.13 11.68 -14.41
N ALA A 85 2.73 11.94 -15.58
CA ALA A 85 4.09 11.49 -15.86
C ALA A 85 5.06 12.20 -14.93
N GLU A 86 5.96 11.44 -14.31
CA GLU A 86 7.00 11.96 -13.43
C GLU A 86 8.34 11.91 -14.15
N GLU A 87 9.27 12.75 -13.70
CA GLU A 87 10.61 12.79 -14.26
C GLU A 87 11.51 11.76 -13.60
N ALA A 88 12.54 11.32 -14.33
CA ALA A 88 13.56 10.45 -13.78
C ALA A 88 14.54 11.26 -12.93
N GLU A 89 15.07 10.61 -11.90
CA GLU A 89 16.16 11.13 -11.09
C GLU A 89 17.08 9.97 -10.74
N GLU A 90 18.34 10.08 -11.13
CA GLU A 90 19.31 9.00 -10.98
C GLU A 90 19.40 8.51 -9.53
N GLY A 91 19.23 7.19 -9.36
CA GLY A 91 19.28 6.54 -8.06
C GLY A 91 17.98 6.56 -7.28
N PHE A 92 16.99 7.39 -7.68
CA PHE A 92 15.75 7.57 -6.89
C PHE A 92 14.47 7.40 -7.69
N ALA A 93 14.52 7.62 -8.99
CA ALA A 93 13.35 7.48 -9.85
C ALA A 93 13.74 7.16 -11.27
N ALA A 94 13.15 6.10 -11.84
CA ALA A 94 13.32 5.76 -13.25
C ALA A 94 11.94 5.79 -13.92
N LEU A 95 11.91 6.12 -15.20
CA LEU A 95 10.64 6.23 -15.93
C LEU A 95 9.90 4.90 -16.02
N ASP A 96 10.64 3.78 -15.97
CA ASP A 96 10.09 2.43 -16.02
C ASP A 96 9.82 1.83 -14.64
N ASP A 97 9.93 2.61 -13.57
CA ASP A 97 9.54 2.14 -12.23
C ASP A 97 8.08 1.68 -12.28
N LYS A 98 7.83 0.53 -11.66
CA LYS A 98 6.48 -0.01 -11.52
C LYS A 98 5.78 0.70 -10.36
N VAL A 99 4.55 1.10 -10.57
CA VAL A 99 3.73 1.78 -9.56
C VAL A 99 2.56 0.88 -9.18
N TYR A 100 2.31 0.76 -7.89
CA TYR A 100 1.25 -0.09 -7.37
C TYR A 100 0.32 0.70 -6.48
N GLY A 101 -0.98 0.44 -6.63
CA GLY A 101 -1.98 0.78 -5.65
C GLY A 101 -2.26 -0.42 -4.75
N VAL A 102 -2.58 -0.15 -3.51
CA VAL A 102 -2.99 -1.18 -2.56
C VAL A 102 -4.34 -0.78 -1.98
N LEU A 103 -5.31 -1.67 -2.08
CA LEU A 103 -6.60 -1.51 -1.44
C LEU A 103 -6.67 -2.48 -0.26
N LEU A 104 -6.93 -1.96 0.92
CA LEU A 104 -7.03 -2.74 2.16
C LEU A 104 -8.42 -2.56 2.75
N GLU A 105 -9.17 -3.65 2.87
CA GLU A 105 -10.42 -3.65 3.64
C GLU A 105 -10.10 -4.03 5.09
N ARG A 106 -10.28 -3.08 6.00
CA ARG A 106 -9.79 -3.18 7.38
C ARG A 106 -10.52 -4.24 8.22
N ALA A 107 -11.81 -4.40 7.99
CA ALA A 107 -12.59 -5.35 8.78
C ALA A 107 -12.29 -6.80 8.39
N LEU A 108 -12.18 -7.07 7.08
CA LEU A 108 -11.84 -8.40 6.58
C LEU A 108 -10.34 -8.67 6.64
N GLN A 109 -9.52 -7.63 6.77
CA GLN A 109 -8.06 -7.70 6.69
C GLN A 109 -7.60 -8.39 5.41
N ARG A 110 -8.12 -7.91 4.30
CA ARG A 110 -7.78 -8.39 2.95
C ARG A 110 -7.27 -7.25 2.11
N VAL A 111 -6.37 -7.58 1.17
CA VAL A 111 -5.75 -6.60 0.29
C VAL A 111 -5.94 -6.98 -1.16
N ARG A 112 -5.88 -5.96 -2.01
CA ARG A 112 -5.70 -6.11 -3.46
C ARG A 112 -4.52 -5.25 -3.87
N LEU A 113 -3.59 -5.86 -4.59
CA LEU A 113 -2.45 -5.16 -5.19
C LEU A 113 -2.83 -4.84 -6.65
N VAL A 114 -2.86 -3.57 -6.98
CA VAL A 114 -3.32 -3.12 -8.30
C VAL A 114 -2.12 -2.54 -9.05
N PRO A 115 -1.64 -3.22 -10.11
CA PRO A 115 -0.60 -2.62 -10.96
C PRO A 115 -1.15 -1.39 -11.68
N LEU A 116 -0.42 -0.29 -11.60
CA LEU A 116 -0.78 0.98 -12.22
C LEU A 116 0.12 1.25 -13.44
N LYS A 117 0.05 2.46 -13.99
CA LYS A 117 0.97 2.88 -15.03
C LYS A 117 2.37 3.06 -14.47
N SER A 118 3.39 2.87 -15.32
CA SER A 118 4.77 3.14 -14.92
C SER A 118 4.95 4.61 -14.57
N ARG A 119 5.98 4.91 -13.78
CA ARG A 119 6.25 6.27 -13.26
C ARG A 119 6.24 7.33 -14.34
N GLY A 120 6.83 7.07 -15.49
CA GLY A 120 6.93 8.03 -16.59
C GLY A 120 5.70 8.14 -17.46
N VAL A 121 4.62 7.41 -17.16
CA VAL A 121 3.42 7.34 -18.01
C VAL A 121 2.23 7.96 -17.29
N ALA A 122 1.64 8.98 -17.92
CA ALA A 122 0.38 9.55 -17.44
C ALA A 122 -0.77 8.63 -17.80
N GLY A 123 -1.81 8.60 -16.97
CA GLY A 123 -3.00 7.84 -17.29
C GLY A 123 -3.87 7.54 -16.09
N GLU A 124 -4.82 6.67 -16.30
CA GLU A 124 -5.83 6.29 -15.33
C GLU A 124 -5.93 4.77 -15.30
N THR A 125 -6.07 4.20 -14.09
CA THR A 125 -6.33 2.78 -13.90
C THR A 125 -7.58 2.63 -13.04
N GLU A 126 -8.54 1.85 -13.50
CA GLU A 126 -9.77 1.58 -12.76
C GLU A 126 -9.68 0.22 -12.07
N TYR A 127 -10.26 0.15 -10.88
CA TYR A 127 -10.41 -1.10 -10.16
C TYR A 127 -11.76 -1.13 -9.46
N THR A 128 -12.54 -2.20 -9.72
CA THR A 128 -13.82 -2.40 -9.07
C THR A 128 -13.64 -3.27 -7.83
N LEU A 129 -14.13 -2.80 -6.68
CA LEU A 129 -14.02 -3.56 -5.42
C LEU A 129 -14.72 -4.92 -5.54
N PRO A 130 -14.19 -5.95 -4.87
CA PRO A 130 -14.93 -7.19 -4.67
C PRO A 130 -16.28 -6.90 -4.00
N GLU A 131 -17.31 -7.64 -4.39
CA GLU A 131 -18.67 -7.39 -3.95
C GLU A 131 -18.85 -7.44 -2.43
N GLU A 132 -18.12 -8.33 -1.77
CA GLU A 132 -18.20 -8.51 -0.32
C GLU A 132 -17.46 -7.45 0.49
N TRP A 133 -16.72 -6.54 -0.16
CA TRP A 133 -15.97 -5.51 0.54
C TRP A 133 -16.85 -4.29 0.86
N ASP A 134 -16.68 -3.76 2.06
CA ASP A 134 -17.34 -2.51 2.48
C ASP A 134 -16.43 -1.34 2.14
N ALA A 135 -16.84 -0.51 1.19
CA ALA A 135 -16.03 0.63 0.74
C ALA A 135 -15.74 1.64 1.85
N SER A 136 -16.62 1.74 2.86
CA SER A 136 -16.39 2.64 4.00
C SER A 136 -15.23 2.18 4.89
N LYS A 137 -14.75 0.96 4.70
CA LYS A 137 -13.66 0.35 5.49
C LYS A 137 -12.40 0.13 4.66
N VAL A 138 -12.30 0.73 3.48
CA VAL A 138 -11.16 0.55 2.58
C VAL A 138 -10.19 1.70 2.72
N ASN A 139 -8.93 1.36 2.99
CA ASN A 139 -7.80 2.29 2.91
C ASN A 139 -7.04 2.03 1.62
N VAL A 140 -6.51 3.09 1.03
CA VAL A 140 -5.73 3.02 -0.20
C VAL A 140 -4.32 3.51 0.07
N TYR A 141 -3.33 2.79 -0.47
CA TYR A 141 -1.91 3.14 -0.39
C TYR A 141 -1.30 3.04 -1.77
N CYS A 142 -0.15 3.66 -1.95
CA CYS A 142 0.63 3.46 -3.16
C CYS A 142 2.12 3.37 -2.83
N PHE A 143 2.87 2.70 -3.69
CA PHE A 143 4.32 2.65 -3.65
C PHE A 143 4.85 2.29 -5.03
N ALA A 144 6.16 2.40 -5.20
CA ALA A 144 6.83 2.06 -6.45
C ALA A 144 7.94 1.04 -6.21
N THR A 145 8.23 0.26 -7.24
CA THR A 145 9.42 -0.60 -7.28
C THR A 145 10.21 -0.28 -8.54
N SER A 146 11.49 -0.61 -8.52
CA SER A 146 12.26 -0.61 -9.77
C SER A 146 11.71 -1.68 -10.72
N SER A 147 12.08 -1.61 -12.00
CA SER A 147 11.61 -2.57 -13.00
C SER A 147 11.97 -4.01 -12.66
N ASN A 148 13.11 -4.24 -12.00
CA ASN A 148 13.54 -5.56 -11.54
C ASN A 148 13.03 -5.89 -10.12
N GLU A 149 12.25 -5.01 -9.51
CA GLU A 149 11.63 -5.17 -8.19
C GLU A 149 12.62 -5.32 -7.03
N ARG A 150 13.90 -4.96 -7.23
CA ARG A 150 14.92 -5.02 -6.18
C ARG A 150 14.94 -3.78 -5.30
N MET A 151 14.56 -2.64 -5.84
CA MET A 151 14.44 -1.38 -5.12
C MET A 151 12.98 -1.01 -4.97
N VAL A 152 12.64 -0.39 -3.86
CA VAL A 152 11.27 0.03 -3.58
C VAL A 152 11.26 1.44 -2.99
N SER A 153 10.10 2.07 -3.04
CA SER A 153 9.85 3.32 -2.30
C SER A 153 9.15 3.00 -0.97
N ASP A 154 9.12 3.98 -0.08
CA ASP A 154 8.17 3.92 1.03
C ASP A 154 6.75 3.95 0.48
N SER A 155 5.83 3.35 1.21
CA SER A 155 4.41 3.46 0.89
C SER A 155 3.82 4.73 1.48
N VAL A 156 2.74 5.20 0.85
CA VAL A 156 2.00 6.38 1.29
C VAL A 156 0.52 6.02 1.36
N PHE A 157 -0.13 6.43 2.45
CA PHE A 157 -1.58 6.40 2.54
C PHE A 157 -2.16 7.48 1.61
N VAL A 158 -3.10 7.09 0.76
CA VAL A 158 -3.71 8.00 -0.22
C VAL A 158 -5.17 8.26 0.18
N PRO A 159 -5.50 9.49 0.55
CA PRO A 159 -6.91 9.83 0.78
C PRO A 159 -7.71 9.66 -0.51
N VAL A 160 -8.92 9.13 -0.38
CA VAL A 160 -9.80 8.90 -1.52
C VAL A 160 -10.83 10.03 -1.58
N THR A 161 -10.92 10.68 -2.75
CA THR A 161 -11.90 11.73 -2.97
C THR A 161 -13.17 11.11 -3.55
N PRO A 162 -14.33 11.24 -2.87
CA PRO A 162 -15.59 10.78 -3.45
C PRO A 162 -15.92 11.61 -4.68
N GLN A 163 -16.39 10.96 -5.73
CA GLN A 163 -16.86 11.62 -6.92
C GLN A 163 -18.39 11.67 -6.87
N ALA A 164 -18.93 12.87 -6.97
CA ALA A 164 -20.37 13.06 -6.91
C ALA A 164 -21.09 12.54 -8.16
#